data_6e6a77cbdba36e6f93931b8469d8df19
#
_entry.id   6e6a77cbdba36e6f93931b8469d8df19
#
_cell.length_a   1.000
_cell.length_b   1.000
_cell.length_c   1.000
_cell.angle_alpha   90.00
_cell.angle_beta   90.00
_cell.angle_gamma   90.00
#
_symmetry.space_group_name_H-M   'P 1'
#
loop_
_entity.id
_entity.type
_entity.pdbx_description
1 polymer ?
#
loop_
_entity_poly.entity_id
_entity_poly.type
_entity_poly.pdbx_seq_one_letter_code
_entity_poly.pdbx_strand_id
1 'polypeptide(L)'
;MKKLTAMIIAGLSLIGCGPKNTFEYEGNPLVRDKYTADPAPMVASDGRLYLICGHDECFEDRPGYEGKYGFNITEWLCYSTEDMQTWTDHGVIMKPTDFAWSIGEAWASQVVEGADGKYYFYVSTQCGDPNCKAVGVAVSDSPTGPFVDAIGRPLIEDSMTDNGARG
;
A
#
# COMPACT_ATOMS: atom_id res chain seq x y z
N MET A 1 -17.01 -50.10 -36.71
CA MET A 1 -17.37 -48.81 -36.05
C MET A 1 -16.64 -48.77 -34.72
N LYS A 2 -15.50 -48.03 -34.65
CA LYS A 2 -14.69 -47.90 -33.43
C LYS A 2 -15.17 -46.62 -32.71
N LYS A 3 -15.68 -46.76 -31.49
CA LYS A 3 -16.04 -45.61 -30.62
C LYS A 3 -14.76 -45.02 -30.02
N LEU A 4 -14.52 -43.79 -30.34
CA LEU A 4 -13.43 -42.98 -29.75
C LEU A 4 -13.95 -42.36 -28.47
N THR A 5 -13.47 -42.80 -27.31
CA THR A 5 -13.81 -42.19 -26.01
C THR A 5 -12.82 -41.03 -25.78
N ALA A 6 -13.33 -39.82 -25.82
CA ALA A 6 -12.57 -38.63 -25.47
C ALA A 6 -12.41 -38.54 -23.94
N MET A 7 -11.19 -38.62 -23.46
CA MET A 7 -10.85 -38.46 -22.06
C MET A 7 -10.63 -36.94 -21.81
N ILE A 8 -11.54 -36.30 -21.12
CA ILE A 8 -11.39 -34.91 -20.67
C ILE A 8 -10.48 -34.93 -19.46
N ILE A 9 -9.26 -34.45 -19.61
CA ILE A 9 -8.34 -34.18 -18.50
C ILE A 9 -8.72 -32.81 -17.96
N ALA A 10 -9.42 -32.78 -16.83
CA ALA A 10 -9.63 -31.57 -16.05
C ALA A 10 -8.29 -31.17 -15.42
N GLY A 11 -7.64 -30.15 -15.98
CA GLY A 11 -6.45 -29.55 -15.40
C GLY A 11 -6.81 -28.88 -14.09
N LEU A 12 -6.43 -29.49 -12.96
CA LEU A 12 -6.45 -28.84 -11.65
C LEU A 12 -5.35 -27.79 -11.65
N SER A 13 -5.73 -26.51 -11.80
CA SER A 13 -4.80 -25.40 -11.57
C SER A 13 -4.48 -25.36 -10.07
N LEU A 14 -3.34 -25.91 -9.71
CA LEU A 14 -2.74 -25.67 -8.39
C LEU A 14 -2.38 -24.19 -8.35
N ILE A 15 -3.22 -23.39 -7.69
CA ILE A 15 -2.86 -22.05 -7.23
C ILE A 15 -1.72 -22.29 -6.24
N GLY A 16 -0.48 -22.08 -6.69
CA GLY A 16 0.70 -22.15 -5.87
C GLY A 16 0.61 -21.06 -4.80
N CYS A 17 0.29 -21.45 -3.58
CA CYS A 17 0.54 -20.62 -2.42
C CYS A 17 2.07 -20.52 -2.30
N GLY A 18 2.66 -19.41 -2.79
CA GLY A 18 4.06 -19.11 -2.53
C GLY A 18 4.30 -19.07 -1.02
N PRO A 19 5.54 -19.21 -0.55
CA PRO A 19 5.82 -19.16 0.88
C PRO A 19 5.30 -17.85 1.43
N LYS A 20 4.35 -17.92 2.38
CA LYS A 20 3.88 -16.75 3.10
C LYS A 20 5.07 -16.22 3.88
N ASN A 21 5.40 -14.95 3.68
CA ASN A 21 6.45 -14.27 4.43
C ASN A 21 5.91 -13.93 5.82
N THR A 22 5.92 -14.91 6.72
CA THR A 22 5.38 -14.79 8.07
C THR A 22 6.49 -14.64 9.09
N PHE A 23 6.24 -13.85 10.13
CA PHE A 23 7.14 -13.67 11.26
C PHE A 23 6.35 -13.59 12.58
N GLU A 24 7.00 -13.91 13.68
CA GLU A 24 6.43 -13.85 15.02
C GLU A 24 6.69 -12.46 15.63
N TYR A 25 5.73 -11.98 16.43
CA TYR A 25 5.90 -10.76 17.20
C TYR A 25 6.85 -11.00 18.38
N GLU A 26 7.95 -10.32 18.38
CA GLU A 26 8.99 -10.40 19.43
C GLU A 26 9.06 -9.14 20.30
N GLY A 27 8.02 -8.32 20.29
CA GLY A 27 7.98 -7.01 20.95
C GLY A 27 8.22 -5.86 19.99
N ASN A 28 8.15 -4.63 20.51
CA ASN A 28 8.34 -3.42 19.69
C ASN A 28 9.82 -3.16 19.36
N PRO A 29 10.13 -2.64 18.16
CA PRO A 29 9.21 -2.38 17.06
C PRO A 29 8.73 -3.69 16.42
N LEU A 30 7.52 -3.67 15.82
CA LEU A 30 6.97 -4.82 15.09
C LEU A 30 7.82 -5.14 13.85
N VAL A 31 8.13 -4.14 13.03
CA VAL A 31 9.00 -4.23 11.86
C VAL A 31 10.40 -3.82 12.30
N ARG A 32 11.41 -4.65 12.04
CA ARG A 32 12.78 -4.47 12.57
C ARG A 32 13.84 -4.29 11.50
N ASP A 33 13.52 -4.59 10.27
CA ASP A 33 14.43 -4.58 9.12
C ASP A 33 14.27 -3.34 8.22
N LYS A 34 13.26 -2.50 8.49
CA LYS A 34 12.93 -1.30 7.72
C LYS A 34 12.49 -0.17 8.65
N TYR A 35 12.71 1.06 8.24
CA TYR A 35 12.06 2.21 8.87
C TYR A 35 10.62 2.31 8.37
N THR A 36 9.67 2.32 9.31
CA THR A 36 8.25 2.43 9.00
C THR A 36 7.64 3.60 9.76
N ALA A 37 6.74 4.32 9.10
CA ALA A 37 6.05 5.47 9.66
C ALA A 37 4.54 5.39 9.44
N ASP A 38 3.81 6.20 10.22
CA ASP A 38 2.38 6.44 10.08
C ASP A 38 1.54 5.16 10.00
N PRO A 39 1.65 4.25 10.99
CA PRO A 39 0.94 2.98 10.95
C PRO A 39 -0.57 3.22 11.00
N ALA A 40 -1.29 2.71 9.99
CA ALA A 40 -2.72 2.84 9.82
C ALA A 40 -3.40 1.46 9.87
N PRO A 41 -3.97 1.07 11.03
CA PRO A 41 -4.64 -0.21 11.18
C PRO A 41 -6.05 -0.17 10.57
N MET A 42 -6.45 -1.29 9.96
CA MET A 42 -7.81 -1.56 9.48
C MET A 42 -8.18 -3.00 9.81
N VAL A 43 -9.33 -3.21 10.44
CA VAL A 43 -9.94 -4.54 10.55
C VAL A 43 -10.91 -4.69 9.37
N ALA A 44 -10.62 -5.63 8.48
CA ALA A 44 -11.47 -5.89 7.33
C ALA A 44 -12.64 -6.84 7.67
N SER A 45 -13.58 -6.98 6.74
CA SER A 45 -14.77 -7.85 6.89
C SER A 45 -14.42 -9.33 7.03
N ASP A 46 -13.21 -9.74 6.64
CA ASP A 46 -12.67 -11.09 6.87
C ASP A 46 -12.22 -11.34 8.32
N GLY A 47 -12.32 -10.31 9.18
CA GLY A 47 -11.92 -10.36 10.59
C GLY A 47 -10.43 -10.20 10.84
N ARG A 48 -9.62 -10.04 9.82
CA ARG A 48 -8.17 -9.87 9.89
C ARG A 48 -7.80 -8.40 10.10
N LEU A 49 -6.81 -8.16 10.94
CA LEU A 49 -6.18 -6.85 11.07
C LEU A 49 -5.14 -6.68 9.96
N TYR A 50 -5.25 -5.60 9.19
CA TYR A 50 -4.27 -5.13 8.24
C TYR A 50 -3.61 -3.86 8.78
N LEU A 51 -2.29 -3.80 8.73
CA LEU A 51 -1.49 -2.65 9.13
C LEU A 51 -0.76 -2.12 7.90
N ILE A 52 -1.15 -0.93 7.47
CA ILE A 52 -0.49 -0.23 6.38
C ILE A 52 0.46 0.80 6.99
N CYS A 53 1.65 0.93 6.43
CA CYS A 53 2.60 1.95 6.85
C CYS A 53 3.47 2.43 5.68
N GLY A 54 4.01 3.62 5.80
CA GLY A 54 5.03 4.11 4.90
C GLY A 54 6.37 3.41 5.13
N HIS A 55 7.13 3.17 4.07
CA HIS A 55 8.54 2.82 4.15
C HIS A 55 9.36 4.08 4.02
N ASP A 56 9.92 4.53 5.13
CA ASP A 56 10.79 5.70 5.17
C ASP A 56 12.20 5.34 4.72
N GLU A 57 12.72 6.10 3.76
CA GLU A 57 14.13 6.11 3.42
C GLU A 57 14.79 7.40 3.89
N CYS A 58 16.00 7.29 4.46
CA CYS A 58 16.79 8.45 4.85
C CYS A 58 17.18 9.27 3.63
N PHE A 59 17.10 10.59 3.71
CA PHE A 59 17.53 11.47 2.62
C PHE A 59 19.02 11.32 2.28
N GLU A 60 19.85 11.01 3.26
CA GLU A 60 21.30 10.82 3.06
C GLU A 60 21.60 9.68 2.07
N ASP A 61 20.70 8.70 1.99
CA ASP A 61 20.85 7.54 1.10
C ASP A 61 20.30 7.81 -0.33
N ARG A 62 19.73 9.00 -0.58
CA ARG A 62 19.16 9.38 -1.87
C ARG A 62 20.08 10.27 -2.69
N PRO A 63 20.42 9.92 -3.94
CA PRO A 63 21.18 10.79 -4.84
C PRO A 63 20.51 12.17 -4.99
N GLY A 64 21.29 13.24 -4.82
CA GLY A 64 20.81 14.63 -4.90
C GLY A 64 20.28 15.20 -3.58
N TYR A 65 20.33 14.43 -2.50
CA TYR A 65 19.93 14.84 -1.15
C TYR A 65 21.11 14.90 -0.16
N GLU A 66 22.34 14.86 -0.65
CA GLU A 66 23.56 14.86 0.15
C GLU A 66 23.59 16.06 1.13
N GLY A 67 23.78 15.76 2.40
CA GLY A 67 23.80 16.76 3.47
C GLY A 67 22.42 17.28 3.91
N LYS A 68 21.32 16.72 3.39
CA LYS A 68 19.97 16.96 3.88
C LYS A 68 19.60 15.88 4.88
N TYR A 69 18.96 16.29 5.98
CA TYR A 69 18.42 15.38 6.99
C TYR A 69 16.90 15.28 6.80
N GLY A 70 16.38 14.08 6.95
CA GLY A 70 14.95 13.81 6.87
C GLY A 70 14.66 12.42 6.31
N PHE A 71 13.39 12.13 6.23
CA PHE A 71 12.86 10.87 5.73
C PHE A 71 11.85 11.17 4.63
N ASN A 72 11.69 10.21 3.75
CA ASN A 72 10.69 10.25 2.68
C ASN A 72 10.11 8.86 2.48
N ILE A 73 8.80 8.78 2.44
CA ILE A 73 8.09 7.55 2.11
C ILE A 73 8.24 7.29 0.61
N THR A 74 8.88 6.18 0.26
CA THR A 74 9.12 5.77 -1.12
C THR A 74 8.11 4.74 -1.61
N GLU A 75 7.47 4.05 -0.67
CA GLU A 75 6.47 3.01 -0.93
C GLU A 75 5.62 2.77 0.32
N TRP A 76 4.45 2.19 0.15
CA TRP A 76 3.62 1.76 1.26
C TRP A 76 3.62 0.24 1.37
N LEU A 77 3.77 -0.23 2.61
CA LEU A 77 3.85 -1.63 2.99
C LEU A 77 2.55 -2.08 3.66
N CYS A 78 2.25 -3.37 3.55
CA CYS A 78 1.12 -3.97 4.23
C CYS A 78 1.56 -5.20 5.02
N TYR A 79 1.11 -5.27 6.26
CA TYR A 79 1.24 -6.42 7.14
C TYR A 79 -0.15 -6.86 7.60
N SER A 80 -0.35 -8.14 7.90
CA SER A 80 -1.63 -8.59 8.47
C SER A 80 -1.47 -9.66 9.53
N THR A 81 -2.47 -9.75 10.39
CA THR A 81 -2.53 -10.74 11.47
C THR A 81 -3.97 -11.11 11.82
N GLU A 82 -4.17 -12.28 12.40
CA GLU A 82 -5.43 -12.71 13.02
C GLU A 82 -5.36 -12.69 14.54
N ASP A 83 -4.16 -12.76 15.12
CA ASP A 83 -3.92 -12.99 16.55
C ASP A 83 -2.97 -11.97 17.18
N MET A 84 -2.42 -11.04 16.41
CA MET A 84 -1.40 -10.06 16.80
C MET A 84 -0.08 -10.70 17.29
N GLN A 85 0.11 -11.99 17.08
CA GLN A 85 1.32 -12.73 17.41
C GLN A 85 2.04 -13.13 16.11
N THR A 86 1.34 -13.81 15.20
CA THR A 86 1.87 -14.20 13.90
C THR A 86 1.45 -13.18 12.85
N TRP A 87 2.42 -12.58 12.18
CA TRP A 87 2.21 -11.56 11.16
C TRP A 87 2.62 -12.08 9.78
N THR A 88 1.90 -11.63 8.77
CA THR A 88 2.24 -11.84 7.37
C THR A 88 2.70 -10.53 6.75
N ASP A 89 3.90 -10.50 6.18
CA ASP A 89 4.40 -9.41 5.35
C ASP A 89 3.89 -9.60 3.91
N HIS A 90 3.10 -8.66 3.41
CA HIS A 90 2.58 -8.64 2.05
C HIS A 90 3.47 -7.80 1.11
N GLY A 91 4.50 -7.16 1.66
CA GLY A 91 5.40 -6.29 0.89
C GLY A 91 4.75 -4.97 0.48
N VAL A 92 5.21 -4.47 -0.65
CA VAL A 92 4.78 -3.18 -1.21
C VAL A 92 3.40 -3.32 -1.85
N ILE A 93 2.47 -2.47 -1.44
CA ILE A 93 1.11 -2.44 -1.99
C ILE A 93 0.90 -1.34 -3.02
N MET A 94 1.68 -0.26 -2.95
CA MET A 94 1.66 0.87 -3.89
C MET A 94 2.88 1.77 -3.67
N LYS A 95 3.24 2.54 -4.69
CA LYS A 95 4.26 3.61 -4.63
C LYS A 95 3.62 4.96 -4.96
N PRO A 96 4.16 6.08 -4.45
CA PRO A 96 3.68 7.42 -4.83
C PRO A 96 3.70 7.66 -6.34
N THR A 97 4.69 7.09 -7.04
CA THR A 97 4.85 7.21 -8.51
C THR A 97 3.82 6.41 -9.33
N ASP A 98 3.01 5.56 -8.68
CA ASP A 98 1.89 4.87 -9.35
C ASP A 98 0.71 5.83 -9.62
N PHE A 99 0.70 6.98 -8.95
CA PHE A 99 -0.12 8.13 -9.33
C PHE A 99 0.63 8.94 -10.41
N ALA A 100 0.16 8.92 -11.65
CA ALA A 100 0.82 9.59 -12.77
C ALA A 100 1.00 11.11 -12.59
N TRP A 101 0.22 11.71 -11.69
CA TRP A 101 0.25 13.14 -11.35
C TRP A 101 1.13 13.45 -10.13
N SER A 102 1.59 12.45 -9.37
CA SER A 102 2.46 12.64 -8.21
C SER A 102 3.92 12.79 -8.63
N ILE A 103 4.66 13.59 -7.89
CA ILE A 103 6.12 13.77 -8.08
C ILE A 103 6.95 12.86 -7.18
N GLY A 104 6.31 11.93 -6.43
CA GLY A 104 6.99 10.90 -5.66
C GLY A 104 7.24 11.20 -4.18
N GLU A 105 6.95 12.41 -3.70
CA GLU A 105 6.97 12.72 -2.27
C GLU A 105 5.67 12.20 -1.63
N ALA A 106 5.75 11.56 -0.47
CA ALA A 106 4.59 10.98 0.18
C ALA A 106 4.71 10.96 1.71
N TRP A 107 3.55 10.83 2.35
CA TRP A 107 3.39 10.82 3.81
C TRP A 107 2.32 9.82 4.23
N ALA A 108 1.64 10.10 5.33
CA ALA A 108 0.62 9.24 5.93
C ALA A 108 -0.45 8.76 4.95
N SER A 109 -0.99 7.60 5.24
CA SER A 109 -1.99 6.95 4.42
C SER A 109 -3.01 6.17 5.27
N GLN A 110 -4.15 5.81 4.66
CA GLN A 110 -5.18 4.98 5.29
C GLN A 110 -5.92 4.16 4.24
N VAL A 111 -6.10 2.87 4.50
CA VAL A 111 -7.02 2.02 3.73
C VAL A 111 -8.35 1.89 4.47
N VAL A 112 -9.44 1.94 3.73
CA VAL A 112 -10.78 1.65 4.24
C VAL A 112 -11.50 0.68 3.31
N GLU A 113 -12.28 -0.23 3.89
CA GLU A 113 -13.16 -1.12 3.14
C GLU A 113 -14.47 -0.38 2.84
N GLY A 114 -14.83 -0.30 1.56
CA GLY A 114 -16.06 0.30 1.10
C GLY A 114 -17.26 -0.64 1.21
N ALA A 115 -18.46 -0.08 1.21
CA ALA A 115 -19.71 -0.87 1.22
C ALA A 115 -19.90 -1.72 -0.05
N ASP A 116 -19.16 -1.46 -1.10
CA ASP A 116 -19.10 -2.22 -2.35
C ASP A 116 -18.11 -3.40 -2.31
N GLY A 117 -17.45 -3.62 -1.15
CA GLY A 117 -16.48 -4.67 -0.94
C GLY A 117 -15.08 -4.37 -1.54
N LYS A 118 -14.86 -3.15 -2.02
CA LYS A 118 -13.55 -2.70 -2.47
C LYS A 118 -12.79 -2.00 -1.36
N TYR A 119 -11.49 -1.91 -1.51
CA TYR A 119 -10.58 -1.23 -0.60
C TYR A 119 -10.13 0.08 -1.23
N TYR A 120 -10.31 1.18 -0.50
CA TYR A 120 -9.95 2.53 -0.91
C TYR A 120 -8.76 3.01 -0.10
N PHE A 121 -7.68 3.34 -0.79
CA PHE A 121 -6.42 3.76 -0.19
C PHE A 121 -6.24 5.27 -0.38
N TYR A 122 -6.35 6.01 0.70
CA TYR A 122 -6.14 7.45 0.74
C TYR A 122 -4.71 7.73 1.18
N VAL A 123 -4.01 8.60 0.46
CA VAL A 123 -2.62 8.90 0.69
C VAL A 123 -2.37 10.40 0.65
N SER A 124 -1.47 10.88 1.51
CA SER A 124 -0.93 12.22 1.40
C SER A 124 0.31 12.18 0.50
N THR A 125 0.33 13.00 -0.56
CA THR A 125 1.45 13.04 -1.52
C THR A 125 1.60 14.45 -2.10
N GLN A 126 2.52 14.63 -3.04
CA GLN A 126 2.80 15.91 -3.68
C GLN A 126 2.47 15.85 -5.16
N CYS A 127 1.70 16.83 -5.67
CA CYS A 127 1.39 16.97 -7.09
C CYS A 127 2.47 17.80 -7.82
N GLY A 128 2.39 17.88 -9.15
CA GLY A 128 3.45 18.38 -10.04
C GLY A 128 4.10 19.74 -9.75
N ASP A 129 3.50 20.58 -8.89
CA ASP A 129 4.17 21.77 -8.34
C ASP A 129 4.87 21.37 -7.03
N PRO A 130 6.17 21.69 -6.83
CA PRO A 130 6.91 21.33 -5.63
C PRO A 130 6.30 21.77 -4.28
N ASN A 131 5.40 22.73 -4.31
CA ASN A 131 4.69 23.22 -3.12
C ASN A 131 3.25 22.70 -3.02
N CYS A 132 2.76 21.98 -4.03
CA CYS A 132 1.39 21.47 -4.04
C CYS A 132 1.29 20.20 -3.20
N LYS A 133 0.54 20.26 -2.12
CA LYS A 133 0.14 19.08 -1.35
C LYS A 133 -1.17 18.54 -1.89
N ALA A 134 -1.30 17.22 -1.87
CA ALA A 134 -2.47 16.55 -2.41
C ALA A 134 -2.85 15.31 -1.61
N VAL A 135 -4.13 14.97 -1.67
CA VAL A 135 -4.64 13.68 -1.24
C VAL A 135 -4.97 12.87 -2.50
N GLY A 136 -4.35 11.71 -2.64
CA GLY A 136 -4.68 10.73 -3.65
C GLY A 136 -5.69 9.71 -3.14
N VAL A 137 -6.40 9.06 -4.06
CA VAL A 137 -7.22 7.88 -3.77
C VAL A 137 -6.94 6.79 -4.79
N ALA A 138 -6.58 5.61 -4.30
CA ALA A 138 -6.42 4.41 -5.10
C ALA A 138 -7.45 3.35 -4.68
N VAL A 139 -7.70 2.37 -5.52
CA VAL A 139 -8.70 1.32 -5.29
C VAL A 139 -8.13 -0.05 -5.61
N SER A 140 -8.56 -1.06 -4.85
CA SER A 140 -8.22 -2.48 -5.06
C SER A 140 -9.41 -3.37 -4.69
N ASP A 141 -9.45 -4.58 -5.25
CA ASP A 141 -10.36 -5.65 -4.82
C ASP A 141 -9.80 -6.46 -3.62
N SER A 142 -8.59 -6.13 -3.16
CA SER A 142 -7.92 -6.78 -2.02
C SER A 142 -7.32 -5.75 -1.06
N PRO A 143 -7.35 -5.99 0.27
CA PRO A 143 -6.70 -5.10 1.25
C PRO A 143 -5.17 -5.04 1.08
N THR A 144 -4.59 -6.01 0.38
CA THR A 144 -3.15 -6.12 0.12
C THR A 144 -2.75 -5.64 -1.28
N GLY A 145 -3.67 -5.00 -2.00
CA GLY A 145 -3.45 -4.53 -3.37
C GLY A 145 -3.51 -5.64 -4.43
N PRO A 146 -3.00 -5.40 -5.65
CA PRO A 146 -2.43 -4.11 -6.05
C PRO A 146 -3.47 -2.99 -6.07
N PHE A 147 -3.06 -1.80 -5.61
CA PHE A 147 -3.89 -0.61 -5.70
C PHE A 147 -3.61 0.14 -7.00
N VAL A 148 -4.64 0.74 -7.57
CA VAL A 148 -4.54 1.57 -8.78
C VAL A 148 -5.19 2.92 -8.53
N ASP A 149 -4.66 3.99 -9.15
CA ASP A 149 -5.26 5.32 -9.08
C ASP A 149 -6.73 5.27 -9.49
N ALA A 150 -7.63 5.68 -8.59
CA ALA A 150 -9.06 5.53 -8.79
C ALA A 150 -9.65 6.58 -9.74
N ILE A 151 -9.02 7.76 -9.86
CA ILE A 151 -9.61 8.92 -10.56
C ILE A 151 -8.65 9.64 -11.52
N GLY A 152 -7.37 9.24 -11.59
CA GLY A 152 -6.36 9.80 -12.51
C GLY A 152 -5.93 11.24 -12.20
N ARG A 153 -6.23 11.76 -11.01
CA ARG A 153 -5.91 13.10 -10.54
C ARG A 153 -5.96 13.17 -9.01
N PRO A 154 -5.45 14.22 -8.37
CA PRO A 154 -5.69 14.46 -6.95
C PRO A 154 -7.18 14.44 -6.61
N LEU A 155 -7.55 13.81 -5.50
CA LEU A 155 -8.87 13.92 -4.90
C LEU A 155 -9.05 15.31 -4.28
N ILE A 156 -8.02 15.77 -3.55
CA ILE A 156 -7.92 17.10 -2.98
C ILE A 156 -6.53 17.64 -3.29
N GLU A 157 -6.42 18.91 -3.64
CA GLU A 157 -5.15 19.63 -3.81
C GLU A 157 -5.25 21.05 -3.21
N ASP A 158 -4.11 21.70 -3.05
CA ASP A 158 -4.00 23.03 -2.42
C ASP A 158 -4.97 24.04 -3.02
N SER A 159 -5.17 24.04 -4.34
CA SER A 159 -6.06 24.96 -5.04
C SER A 159 -7.55 24.79 -4.71
N MET A 160 -7.93 23.68 -4.11
CA MET A 160 -9.33 23.37 -3.72
C MET A 160 -9.67 23.84 -2.32
N THR A 161 -8.72 24.39 -1.57
CA THR A 161 -8.92 24.82 -0.17
C THR A 161 -8.36 26.23 0.06
N ASP A 162 -9.01 27.00 0.93
CA ASP A 162 -8.60 28.39 1.24
C ASP A 162 -7.23 28.47 1.94
N ASN A 163 -6.79 27.41 2.58
CA ASN A 163 -5.55 27.35 3.35
C ASN A 163 -4.48 26.43 2.75
N GLY A 164 -4.73 25.89 1.58
CA GLY A 164 -3.94 24.82 1.00
C GLY A 164 -4.18 23.47 1.70
N ALA A 165 -4.02 22.36 0.98
CA ALA A 165 -4.05 21.02 1.55
C ALA A 165 -2.71 20.73 2.25
N ARG A 166 -2.46 21.42 3.35
CA ARG A 166 -1.28 21.16 4.17
C ARG A 166 -1.56 19.94 5.04
N GLY A 167 -0.89 18.85 4.74
CA GLY A 167 -0.87 17.66 5.58
C GLY A 167 -0.15 17.88 6.90
#